data_70316ae9e66649741cf0aed42e385003
#
_entry.id   70316ae9e66649741cf0aed42e385003
#
_cell.length_a   1.000
_cell.length_b   1.000
_cell.length_c   1.000
_cell.angle_alpha   90.00
_cell.angle_beta   90.00
_cell.angle_gamma   90.00
#
_symmetry.space_group_name_H-M   'P 1'
#
loop_
_entity.id
_entity.type
_entity.pdbx_description
1 polymer ?
#
loop_
_entity_poly.entity_id
_entity_poly.type
_entity_poly.pdbx_seq_one_letter_code
_entity_poly.pdbx_strand_id
1 'polypeptide(L)'
;MASTSWQSINWKDPFLLEQQLSDDQRMVRDTASQFAQEKLLPRVKEAFRKEETDPSIFQEMGSVGLLGATISGYDCPGVDYISYGLIAREVERIDSGYRSMMSVQSSLVMYPIYAFGSEEQREKYLPGLAKGEKIGCFGLTEPDYGSDAGGLITRAKSVEGGYSLSGAKMWISNSPIADVFVVWAKNDEGKIKGFILEKGMEGLSAPKIEGKLALRASVTGQIVMEDVYVDESQMLPNIEGLKGPFSCLNNARYGICLLYTSPSPRDRVL
;
A
#
# COMPACT_ATOMS: atom_id res chain seq x y z
N MET A 1 27.25 52.01 -6.86
CA MET A 1 27.02 50.75 -7.64
C MET A 1 26.70 49.66 -6.60
N ALA A 2 25.47 49.25 -6.51
CA ALA A 2 25.09 48.19 -5.61
C ALA A 2 25.60 46.86 -6.19
N SER A 3 26.52 46.19 -5.49
CA SER A 3 26.97 44.83 -5.88
C SER A 3 25.78 43.89 -5.66
N THR A 4 25.15 43.48 -6.74
CA THR A 4 24.22 42.36 -6.75
C THR A 4 25.04 41.11 -6.39
N SER A 5 25.04 40.73 -5.11
CA SER A 5 25.59 39.43 -4.72
C SER A 5 24.63 38.37 -5.28
N TRP A 6 25.04 37.70 -6.33
CA TRP A 6 24.39 36.49 -6.80
C TRP A 6 24.48 35.46 -5.67
N GLN A 7 23.36 35.19 -4.98
CA GLN A 7 23.31 34.07 -4.04
C GLN A 7 23.64 32.80 -4.83
N SER A 8 24.59 32.04 -4.34
CA SER A 8 24.95 30.75 -4.95
C SER A 8 23.74 29.86 -4.94
N ILE A 9 23.32 29.34 -6.09
CA ILE A 9 22.21 28.37 -6.20
C ILE A 9 22.59 27.10 -5.43
N ASN A 10 21.73 26.71 -4.51
CA ASN A 10 21.87 25.41 -3.86
C ASN A 10 21.34 24.32 -4.80
N TRP A 11 22.23 23.68 -5.53
CA TRP A 11 21.85 22.62 -6.48
C TRP A 11 21.25 21.37 -5.83
N LYS A 12 21.42 21.18 -4.52
CA LYS A 12 20.77 20.08 -3.77
C LYS A 12 19.33 20.38 -3.42
N ASP A 13 19.00 21.67 -3.29
CA ASP A 13 17.67 22.17 -2.99
C ASP A 13 17.43 23.49 -3.73
N PRO A 14 17.28 23.47 -5.06
CA PRO A 14 17.20 24.67 -5.89
C PRO A 14 15.91 25.47 -5.64
N PHE A 15 14.87 24.85 -5.12
CA PHE A 15 13.59 25.48 -4.75
C PHE A 15 13.46 25.81 -3.27
N LEU A 16 14.51 25.57 -2.48
CA LEU A 16 14.54 25.82 -1.04
C LEU A 16 13.38 25.12 -0.29
N LEU A 17 13.06 23.90 -0.71
CA LEU A 17 11.98 23.11 -0.11
C LEU A 17 12.26 22.78 1.35
N GLU A 18 13.53 22.56 1.70
CA GLU A 18 13.95 22.29 3.08
C GLU A 18 13.56 23.40 4.05
N GLN A 19 13.55 24.65 3.58
CA GLN A 19 13.16 25.80 4.40
C GLN A 19 11.65 25.89 4.64
N GLN A 20 10.86 25.19 3.84
CA GLN A 20 9.39 25.17 3.91
C GLN A 20 8.88 24.07 4.84
N LEU A 21 9.72 23.11 5.23
CA LEU A 21 9.34 22.01 6.11
C LEU A 21 9.35 22.44 7.57
N SER A 22 8.37 21.97 8.35
CA SER A 22 8.40 22.07 9.80
C SER A 22 9.48 21.16 10.41
N ASP A 23 9.79 21.36 11.69
CA ASP A 23 10.74 20.51 12.39
C ASP A 23 10.25 19.06 12.48
N ASP A 24 8.95 18.86 12.72
CA ASP A 24 8.32 17.53 12.74
C ASP A 24 8.43 16.84 11.38
N GLN A 25 8.18 17.56 10.28
CA GLN A 25 8.29 17.02 8.92
C GLN A 25 9.74 16.63 8.59
N ARG A 26 10.71 17.44 9.03
CA ARG A 26 12.14 17.11 8.90
C ARG A 26 12.51 15.86 9.70
N MET A 27 12.04 15.76 10.96
CA MET A 27 12.28 14.60 11.80
C MET A 27 11.70 13.31 11.18
N VAL A 28 10.47 13.36 10.67
CA VAL A 28 9.83 12.23 9.96
C VAL A 28 10.63 11.81 8.75
N ARG A 29 11.07 12.76 7.92
CA ARG A 29 11.93 12.50 6.75
C ARG A 29 13.24 11.84 7.17
N ASP A 30 13.92 12.38 8.15
CA ASP A 30 15.24 11.90 8.58
C ASP A 30 15.14 10.48 9.16
N THR A 31 14.09 10.20 9.92
CA THR A 31 13.77 8.85 10.42
C THR A 31 13.55 7.87 9.26
N ALA A 32 12.74 8.26 8.27
CA ALA A 32 12.47 7.43 7.09
C ALA A 32 13.75 7.21 6.25
N SER A 33 14.58 8.26 6.09
CA SER A 33 15.85 8.18 5.37
C SER A 33 16.84 7.25 6.06
N GLN A 34 17.01 7.38 7.37
CA GLN A 34 17.87 6.51 8.14
C GLN A 34 17.41 5.04 8.04
N PHE A 35 16.13 4.79 8.28
CA PHE A 35 15.56 3.45 8.12
C PHE A 35 15.81 2.87 6.74
N ALA A 36 15.53 3.63 5.69
CA ALA A 36 15.69 3.18 4.31
C ALA A 36 17.15 2.82 4.00
N GLN A 37 18.11 3.64 4.42
CA GLN A 37 19.54 3.40 4.20
C GLN A 37 20.07 2.21 5.02
N GLU A 38 19.67 2.08 6.28
CA GLU A 38 20.21 1.06 7.17
C GLU A 38 19.53 -0.31 7.00
N LYS A 39 18.22 -0.33 6.69
CA LYS A 39 17.41 -1.55 6.67
C LYS A 39 17.06 -2.03 5.27
N LEU A 40 16.71 -1.13 4.34
CA LEU A 40 16.25 -1.52 3.00
C LEU A 40 17.40 -1.64 2.00
N LEU A 41 18.31 -0.67 1.97
CA LEU A 41 19.41 -0.64 0.99
C LEU A 41 20.28 -1.92 1.01
N PRO A 42 20.67 -2.47 2.17
CA PRO A 42 21.48 -3.69 2.18
C PRO A 42 20.77 -4.92 1.60
N ARG A 43 19.43 -4.96 1.66
CA ARG A 43 18.61 -6.12 1.24
C ARG A 43 18.15 -6.05 -0.22
N VAL A 44 18.05 -4.85 -0.81
CA VAL A 44 17.36 -4.64 -2.09
C VAL A 44 17.94 -5.46 -3.23
N LYS A 45 19.26 -5.58 -3.30
CA LYS A 45 19.93 -6.30 -4.40
C LYS A 45 19.54 -7.77 -4.46
N GLU A 46 19.50 -8.44 -3.31
CA GLU A 46 19.10 -9.86 -3.23
C GLU A 46 17.59 -10.02 -3.39
N ALA A 47 16.79 -9.14 -2.78
CA ALA A 47 15.34 -9.12 -2.94
C ALA A 47 14.94 -8.98 -4.42
N PHE A 48 15.58 -8.06 -5.14
CA PHE A 48 15.37 -7.86 -6.57
C PHE A 48 15.76 -9.09 -7.40
N ARG A 49 16.91 -9.70 -7.11
CA ARG A 49 17.38 -10.89 -7.85
C ARG A 49 16.48 -12.10 -7.66
N LYS A 50 16.04 -12.33 -6.44
CA LYS A 50 15.23 -13.51 -6.06
C LYS A 50 13.73 -13.31 -6.26
N GLU A 51 13.29 -12.09 -6.54
CA GLU A 51 11.85 -11.71 -6.54
C GLU A 51 11.17 -12.06 -5.22
N GLU A 52 11.82 -11.70 -4.13
CA GLU A 52 11.35 -12.02 -2.79
C GLU A 52 11.23 -10.74 -1.95
N THR A 53 10.25 -10.73 -1.07
CA THR A 53 10.10 -9.73 -0.02
C THR A 53 10.30 -10.41 1.33
N ASP A 54 11.25 -9.91 2.12
CA ASP A 54 11.39 -10.33 3.51
C ASP A 54 10.22 -9.77 4.33
N PRO A 55 9.31 -10.60 4.87
CA PRO A 55 8.14 -10.13 5.61
C PRO A 55 8.50 -9.32 6.87
N SER A 56 9.69 -9.54 7.45
CA SER A 56 10.14 -8.79 8.63
C SER A 56 10.25 -7.29 8.40
N ILE A 57 10.42 -6.87 7.13
CA ILE A 57 10.46 -5.45 6.76
C ILE A 57 9.19 -4.71 7.18
N PHE A 58 8.02 -5.37 7.14
CA PHE A 58 6.76 -4.73 7.58
C PHE A 58 6.79 -4.39 9.07
N GLN A 59 7.26 -5.32 9.92
CA GLN A 59 7.40 -5.06 11.35
C GLN A 59 8.45 -3.97 11.62
N GLU A 60 9.55 -3.99 10.89
CA GLU A 60 10.57 -2.95 11.00
C GLU A 60 10.03 -1.58 10.56
N MET A 61 9.23 -1.50 9.47
CA MET A 61 8.54 -0.27 9.06
C MET A 61 7.51 0.19 10.10
N GLY A 62 6.75 -0.75 10.67
CA GLY A 62 5.77 -0.46 11.72
C GLY A 62 6.43 0.11 12.98
N SER A 63 7.58 -0.43 13.38
CA SER A 63 8.31 0.02 14.58
C SER A 63 8.76 1.49 14.53
N VAL A 64 8.91 2.05 13.32
CA VAL A 64 9.29 3.46 13.10
C VAL A 64 8.15 4.30 12.51
N GLY A 65 6.92 3.76 12.52
CA GLY A 65 5.71 4.52 12.16
C GLY A 65 5.56 4.81 10.66
N LEU A 66 6.09 3.98 9.76
CA LEU A 66 5.97 4.19 8.31
C LEU A 66 4.68 3.60 7.72
N LEU A 67 3.98 2.74 8.46
CA LEU A 67 2.75 2.10 8.02
C LEU A 67 1.52 2.85 8.55
N GLY A 68 0.52 3.07 7.70
CA GLY A 68 -0.68 3.80 8.05
C GLY A 68 -0.42 5.24 8.51
N ALA A 69 0.65 5.86 8.04
CA ALA A 69 1.22 7.10 8.58
C ALA A 69 0.19 8.26 8.70
N THR A 70 -0.79 8.35 7.79
CA THR A 70 -1.81 9.42 7.79
C THR A 70 -3.09 9.08 8.57
N ILE A 71 -3.18 7.89 9.16
CA ILE A 71 -4.33 7.46 9.93
C ILE A 71 -4.17 7.92 11.38
N SER A 72 -5.23 8.48 11.96
CA SER A 72 -5.25 8.90 13.37
C SER A 72 -5.89 7.80 14.24
N GLY A 73 -5.27 7.47 15.34
CA GLY A 73 -5.70 6.38 16.24
C GLY A 73 -5.21 5.00 15.79
N TYR A 74 -5.64 3.95 16.47
CA TYR A 74 -5.36 2.54 16.17
C TYR A 74 -3.86 2.22 16.04
N ASP A 75 -3.04 2.79 16.92
CA ASP A 75 -1.58 2.69 16.93
C ASP A 75 -0.88 3.28 15.67
N CYS A 76 -1.60 4.06 14.87
CA CYS A 76 -1.06 4.75 13.70
C CYS A 76 -0.52 6.14 14.07
N PRO A 77 0.51 6.67 13.37
CA PRO A 77 1.18 7.92 13.73
C PRO A 77 0.34 9.19 13.58
N GLY A 78 -0.59 9.25 12.63
CA GLY A 78 -1.45 10.43 12.39
C GLY A 78 -0.71 11.64 11.83
N VAL A 79 0.37 11.44 11.05
CA VAL A 79 1.12 12.54 10.44
C VAL A 79 0.40 13.14 9.22
N ASP A 80 0.80 14.34 8.82
CA ASP A 80 0.25 15.02 7.65
C ASP A 80 0.70 14.37 6.31
N TYR A 81 0.04 14.78 5.22
CA TYR A 81 0.35 14.25 3.88
C TYR A 81 1.72 14.69 3.34
N ILE A 82 2.28 15.81 3.81
CA ILE A 82 3.64 16.23 3.46
C ILE A 82 4.63 15.24 4.07
N SER A 83 4.48 14.92 5.35
CA SER A 83 5.27 13.89 6.05
C SER A 83 5.16 12.53 5.36
N TYR A 84 3.96 12.09 4.98
CA TYR A 84 3.79 10.86 4.21
C TYR A 84 4.51 10.90 2.85
N GLY A 85 4.45 12.03 2.16
CA GLY A 85 5.21 12.24 0.92
C GLY A 85 6.71 12.11 1.13
N LEU A 86 7.24 12.67 2.21
CA LEU A 86 8.66 12.56 2.56
C LEU A 86 9.05 11.12 2.89
N ILE A 87 8.23 10.38 3.65
CA ILE A 87 8.42 8.94 3.90
C ILE A 87 8.49 8.18 2.57
N ALA A 88 7.48 8.35 1.72
CA ALA A 88 7.41 7.66 0.44
C ALA A 88 8.62 7.96 -0.45
N ARG A 89 9.11 9.22 -0.49
CA ARG A 89 10.29 9.63 -1.23
C ARG A 89 11.56 8.92 -0.74
N GLU A 90 11.78 8.84 0.56
CA GLU A 90 12.98 8.23 1.11
C GLU A 90 13.00 6.70 0.89
N VAL A 91 11.86 6.03 0.98
CA VAL A 91 11.74 4.60 0.64
C VAL A 91 11.91 4.37 -0.87
N GLU A 92 11.30 5.23 -1.72
CA GLU A 92 11.43 5.17 -3.19
C GLU A 92 12.88 5.31 -3.65
N ARG A 93 13.69 6.13 -2.97
CA ARG A 93 15.14 6.28 -3.27
C ARG A 93 15.92 4.98 -3.20
N ILE A 94 15.42 3.99 -2.47
CA ILE A 94 16.04 2.67 -2.37
C ILE A 94 15.51 1.76 -3.48
N ASP A 95 14.18 1.57 -3.50
CA ASP A 95 13.52 0.73 -4.51
C ASP A 95 12.02 0.99 -4.56
N SER A 96 11.50 1.12 -5.79
CA SER A 96 10.06 1.30 -6.05
C SER A 96 9.20 0.14 -5.54
N GLY A 97 9.75 -1.07 -5.48
CA GLY A 97 9.06 -2.25 -4.92
C GLY A 97 8.78 -2.08 -3.44
N TYR A 98 9.76 -1.64 -2.66
CA TYR A 98 9.57 -1.38 -1.23
C TYR A 98 8.58 -0.24 -0.96
N ARG A 99 8.65 0.85 -1.74
CA ARG A 99 7.66 1.91 -1.63
C ARG A 99 6.27 1.41 -2.02
N SER A 100 6.15 0.56 -3.07
CA SER A 100 4.88 -0.01 -3.50
C SER A 100 4.24 -0.88 -2.41
N MET A 101 5.00 -1.79 -1.79
CA MET A 101 4.47 -2.64 -0.72
C MET A 101 4.01 -1.84 0.49
N MET A 102 4.75 -0.80 0.90
CA MET A 102 4.37 0.12 1.96
C MET A 102 3.07 0.89 1.63
N SER A 103 2.97 1.38 0.39
CA SER A 103 1.79 2.11 -0.09
C SER A 103 0.55 1.20 -0.17
N VAL A 104 0.69 -0.06 -0.59
CA VAL A 104 -0.41 -1.03 -0.58
C VAL A 104 -0.91 -1.25 0.84
N GLN A 105 -0.02 -1.50 1.80
CA GLN A 105 -0.37 -1.65 3.21
C GLN A 105 -1.15 -0.44 3.71
N SER A 106 -0.61 0.76 3.55
CA SER A 106 -1.15 2.00 4.13
C SER A 106 -2.40 2.52 3.40
N SER A 107 -2.32 2.66 2.06
CA SER A 107 -3.33 3.36 1.27
C SER A 107 -4.43 2.45 0.71
N LEU A 108 -4.13 1.17 0.50
CA LEU A 108 -5.05 0.24 -0.17
C LEU A 108 -5.65 -0.80 0.80
N VAL A 109 -5.02 -1.03 1.96
CA VAL A 109 -5.54 -1.96 2.98
C VAL A 109 -6.00 -1.21 4.22
N MET A 110 -5.12 -0.46 4.87
CA MET A 110 -5.48 0.24 6.11
C MET A 110 -6.49 1.36 5.86
N TYR A 111 -6.31 2.14 4.78
CA TYR A 111 -7.22 3.24 4.48
C TYR A 111 -8.68 2.79 4.25
N PRO A 112 -9.02 1.79 3.41
CA PRO A 112 -10.41 1.36 3.27
C PRO A 112 -11.02 0.80 4.56
N ILE A 113 -10.26 0.10 5.40
CA ILE A 113 -10.71 -0.36 6.70
C ILE A 113 -11.00 0.85 7.60
N TYR A 114 -10.11 1.85 7.63
CA TYR A 114 -10.30 3.08 8.41
C TYR A 114 -11.49 3.91 7.91
N ALA A 115 -11.60 4.12 6.60
CA ALA A 115 -12.60 5.01 6.03
C ALA A 115 -14.00 4.37 5.92
N PHE A 116 -14.09 3.08 5.67
CA PHE A 116 -15.33 2.39 5.32
C PHE A 116 -15.71 1.25 6.25
N GLY A 117 -14.81 0.82 7.10
CA GLY A 117 -15.04 -0.24 8.08
C GLY A 117 -15.94 0.18 9.22
N SER A 118 -16.47 -0.80 9.94
CA SER A 118 -17.08 -0.61 11.26
C SER A 118 -15.98 -0.36 12.31
N GLU A 119 -16.38 0.06 13.51
CA GLU A 119 -15.42 0.26 14.60
C GLU A 119 -14.74 -1.06 15.00
N GLU A 120 -15.49 -2.14 15.04
CA GLU A 120 -14.98 -3.48 15.34
C GLU A 120 -13.94 -3.92 14.29
N GLN A 121 -14.16 -3.60 13.00
CA GLN A 121 -13.20 -3.89 11.96
C GLN A 121 -11.93 -3.05 12.12
N ARG A 122 -12.05 -1.77 12.46
CA ARG A 122 -10.90 -0.88 12.70
C ARG A 122 -10.05 -1.39 13.86
N GLU A 123 -10.68 -1.67 15.00
CA GLU A 123 -10.02 -2.19 16.20
C GLU A 123 -9.35 -3.55 15.96
N LYS A 124 -10.01 -4.43 15.20
CA LYS A 124 -9.49 -5.77 14.88
C LYS A 124 -8.26 -5.75 13.97
N TYR A 125 -8.23 -4.90 12.96
CA TYR A 125 -7.25 -5.01 11.89
C TYR A 125 -6.17 -3.93 11.93
N LEU A 126 -6.52 -2.67 12.22
CA LEU A 126 -5.59 -1.55 12.06
C LEU A 126 -4.36 -1.64 12.96
N PRO A 127 -4.45 -2.00 14.27
CA PRO A 127 -3.27 -2.05 15.12
C PRO A 127 -2.22 -3.06 14.65
N GLY A 128 -2.65 -4.26 14.25
CA GLY A 128 -1.75 -5.29 13.75
C GLY A 128 -1.12 -4.94 12.39
N LEU A 129 -1.89 -4.24 11.52
CA LEU A 129 -1.39 -3.73 10.24
C LEU A 129 -0.42 -2.55 10.44
N ALA A 130 -0.67 -1.65 11.39
CA ALA A 130 0.20 -0.52 11.73
C ALA A 130 1.56 -0.98 12.27
N LYS A 131 1.57 -2.01 13.11
CA LYS A 131 2.79 -2.63 13.64
C LYS A 131 3.52 -3.51 12.63
N GLY A 132 2.89 -3.81 11.47
CA GLY A 132 3.42 -4.74 10.48
C GLY A 132 3.41 -6.21 10.93
N GLU A 133 2.68 -6.54 12.00
CA GLU A 133 2.43 -7.91 12.47
C GLU A 133 1.49 -8.65 11.52
N LYS A 134 0.65 -7.91 10.81
CA LYS A 134 -0.21 -8.38 9.72
C LYS A 134 0.14 -7.68 8.43
N ILE A 135 0.22 -8.43 7.36
CA ILE A 135 0.47 -7.92 6.00
C ILE A 135 -0.83 -7.95 5.23
N GLY A 136 -1.13 -6.85 4.53
CA GLY A 136 -2.33 -6.73 3.73
C GLY A 136 -2.08 -6.67 2.23
N CYS A 137 -3.10 -7.05 1.46
CA CYS A 137 -3.14 -6.88 0.02
C CYS A 137 -4.51 -6.37 -0.45
N PHE A 138 -4.56 -5.88 -1.70
CA PHE A 138 -5.74 -5.21 -2.26
C PHE A 138 -6.14 -5.83 -3.60
N GLY A 139 -7.27 -6.53 -3.62
CA GLY A 139 -7.80 -7.26 -4.75
C GLY A 139 -8.87 -6.50 -5.51
N LEU A 140 -8.47 -5.69 -6.51
CA LEU A 140 -9.40 -5.02 -7.46
C LEU A 140 -9.24 -5.58 -8.87
N THR A 141 -8.03 -5.47 -9.42
CA THR A 141 -7.70 -5.85 -10.80
C THR A 141 -7.91 -7.35 -11.03
N GLU A 142 -8.54 -7.68 -12.15
CA GLU A 142 -8.76 -9.06 -12.61
C GLU A 142 -7.98 -9.35 -13.89
N PRO A 143 -7.82 -10.62 -14.31
CA PRO A 143 -7.09 -10.96 -15.53
C PRO A 143 -7.55 -10.19 -16.75
N ASP A 144 -8.86 -10.03 -16.95
CA ASP A 144 -9.45 -9.37 -18.12
C ASP A 144 -9.94 -7.94 -17.83
N TYR A 145 -9.92 -7.48 -16.56
CA TYR A 145 -10.45 -6.19 -16.13
C TYR A 145 -9.41 -5.42 -15.31
N GLY A 146 -8.46 -4.79 -16.02
CA GLY A 146 -7.46 -3.90 -15.43
C GLY A 146 -7.93 -2.44 -15.46
N SER A 147 -7.86 -1.81 -16.63
CA SER A 147 -8.28 -0.41 -16.83
C SER A 147 -9.78 -0.21 -16.64
N ASP A 148 -10.58 -1.17 -17.08
CA ASP A 148 -12.02 -1.20 -16.82
C ASP A 148 -12.33 -1.96 -15.50
N ALA A 149 -12.02 -1.35 -14.37
CA ALA A 149 -12.30 -1.94 -13.06
C ALA A 149 -13.82 -2.11 -12.79
N GLY A 150 -14.67 -1.37 -13.48
CA GLY A 150 -16.13 -1.52 -13.40
C GLY A 150 -16.65 -2.80 -14.02
N GLY A 151 -15.90 -3.35 -14.98
CA GLY A 151 -16.20 -4.61 -15.66
C GLY A 151 -15.93 -5.85 -14.81
N LEU A 152 -15.33 -5.74 -13.61
CA LEU A 152 -14.96 -6.87 -12.75
C LEU A 152 -16.07 -7.93 -12.68
N ILE A 153 -15.70 -9.21 -12.67
CA ILE A 153 -16.60 -10.34 -12.68
C ILE A 153 -16.57 -11.18 -11.39
N THR A 154 -15.64 -10.91 -10.46
CA THR A 154 -15.65 -11.53 -9.13
C THR A 154 -16.99 -11.27 -8.46
N ARG A 155 -17.62 -12.33 -7.96
CA ARG A 155 -18.96 -12.29 -7.37
C ARG A 155 -18.93 -12.60 -5.88
N ALA A 156 -19.81 -11.91 -5.16
CA ALA A 156 -20.16 -12.17 -3.79
C ALA A 156 -21.65 -12.53 -3.75
N LYS A 157 -21.96 -13.82 -3.79
CA LYS A 157 -23.32 -14.35 -3.75
C LYS A 157 -23.79 -14.37 -2.31
N SER A 158 -25.00 -13.85 -2.04
CA SER A 158 -25.60 -13.90 -0.72
C SER A 158 -25.92 -15.34 -0.31
N VAL A 159 -25.52 -15.71 0.90
CA VAL A 159 -25.79 -17.00 1.54
C VAL A 159 -26.24 -16.75 2.97
N GLU A 160 -26.67 -17.79 3.69
CA GLU A 160 -27.07 -17.66 5.09
C GLU A 160 -25.90 -17.12 5.94
N GLY A 161 -26.09 -16.00 6.61
CA GLY A 161 -25.11 -15.35 7.50
C GLY A 161 -23.97 -14.56 6.81
N GLY A 162 -23.99 -14.45 5.46
CA GLY A 162 -22.94 -13.72 4.78
C GLY A 162 -22.92 -13.88 3.27
N TYR A 163 -21.75 -14.09 2.71
CA TYR A 163 -21.52 -14.16 1.28
C TYR A 163 -20.57 -15.30 0.91
N SER A 164 -20.77 -15.89 -0.28
CA SER A 164 -19.82 -16.80 -0.93
C SER A 164 -19.11 -16.04 -2.06
N LEU A 165 -17.78 -15.89 -1.98
CA LEU A 165 -16.98 -15.16 -2.95
C LEU A 165 -16.29 -16.11 -3.93
N SER A 166 -16.49 -15.85 -5.24
CA SER A 166 -15.86 -16.63 -6.30
C SER A 166 -15.30 -15.70 -7.40
N GLY A 167 -14.08 -15.98 -7.85
CA GLY A 167 -13.36 -15.21 -8.87
C GLY A 167 -11.86 -15.17 -8.65
N ALA A 168 -11.17 -14.38 -9.47
CA ALA A 168 -9.72 -14.24 -9.38
C ALA A 168 -9.28 -12.77 -9.50
N LYS A 169 -8.27 -12.39 -8.73
CA LYS A 169 -7.58 -11.10 -8.85
C LYS A 169 -6.16 -11.31 -9.34
N MET A 170 -5.64 -10.36 -10.11
CA MET A 170 -4.38 -10.46 -10.82
C MET A 170 -3.46 -9.28 -10.50
N TRP A 171 -2.16 -9.53 -10.47
CA TRP A 171 -1.12 -8.52 -10.20
C TRP A 171 -1.23 -7.88 -8.81
N ILE A 172 -1.51 -8.69 -7.81
CA ILE A 172 -1.77 -8.21 -6.45
C ILE A 172 -0.47 -8.20 -5.64
N SER A 173 0.04 -7.02 -5.35
CA SER A 173 1.19 -6.83 -4.46
C SER A 173 0.89 -7.38 -3.08
N ASN A 174 1.89 -8.03 -2.49
CA ASN A 174 1.86 -8.67 -1.17
C ASN A 174 0.98 -9.93 -1.06
N SER A 175 0.10 -10.28 -2.02
CA SER A 175 -0.86 -11.38 -1.83
C SER A 175 -0.23 -12.72 -1.42
N PRO A 176 0.96 -13.14 -1.92
CA PRO A 176 1.54 -14.42 -1.50
C PRO A 176 1.96 -14.49 -0.02
N ILE A 177 2.15 -13.34 0.61
CA ILE A 177 2.57 -13.23 2.02
C ILE A 177 1.52 -12.54 2.90
N ALA A 178 0.34 -12.19 2.34
CA ALA A 178 -0.69 -11.45 3.04
C ALA A 178 -1.43 -12.29 4.09
N ASP A 179 -1.78 -11.65 5.19
CA ASP A 179 -2.67 -12.17 6.23
C ASP A 179 -4.09 -11.61 6.08
N VAL A 180 -4.22 -10.40 5.50
CA VAL A 180 -5.49 -9.67 5.32
C VAL A 180 -5.63 -9.29 3.85
N PHE A 181 -6.78 -9.60 3.26
CA PHE A 181 -7.10 -9.35 1.86
C PHE A 181 -8.31 -8.44 1.76
N VAL A 182 -8.14 -7.22 1.28
CA VAL A 182 -9.27 -6.33 0.95
C VAL A 182 -9.67 -6.59 -0.49
N VAL A 183 -10.81 -7.20 -0.72
CA VAL A 183 -11.27 -7.67 -2.04
C VAL A 183 -12.54 -6.95 -2.45
N TRP A 184 -12.61 -6.52 -3.71
CA TRP A 184 -13.80 -5.91 -4.30
C TRP A 184 -14.51 -6.91 -5.22
N ALA A 185 -15.81 -7.10 -4.98
CA ALA A 185 -16.65 -8.06 -5.70
C ALA A 185 -18.04 -7.48 -5.94
N LYS A 186 -18.73 -7.95 -6.99
CA LYS A 186 -20.15 -7.62 -7.25
C LYS A 186 -21.07 -8.52 -6.43
N ASN A 187 -22.01 -7.93 -5.72
CA ASN A 187 -23.10 -8.65 -5.08
C ASN A 187 -24.18 -9.08 -6.09
N ASP A 188 -25.24 -9.73 -5.63
CA ASP A 188 -26.35 -10.23 -6.48
C ASP A 188 -27.08 -9.10 -7.23
N GLU A 189 -27.03 -7.86 -6.72
CA GLU A 189 -27.57 -6.67 -7.40
C GLU A 189 -26.61 -6.06 -8.43
N GLY A 190 -25.44 -6.65 -8.63
CA GLY A 190 -24.38 -6.11 -9.49
C GLY A 190 -23.62 -4.91 -8.91
N LYS A 191 -23.82 -4.60 -7.64
CA LYS A 191 -23.13 -3.51 -6.94
C LYS A 191 -21.80 -3.98 -6.40
N ILE A 192 -20.76 -3.16 -6.56
CA ILE A 192 -19.43 -3.45 -6.05
C ILE A 192 -19.38 -3.17 -4.55
N LYS A 193 -18.97 -4.17 -3.77
CA LYS A 193 -18.77 -4.14 -2.33
C LYS A 193 -17.33 -4.52 -1.98
N GLY A 194 -16.84 -4.04 -0.85
CA GLY A 194 -15.54 -4.42 -0.30
C GLY A 194 -15.68 -5.48 0.78
N PHE A 195 -14.80 -6.46 0.77
CA PHE A 195 -14.79 -7.56 1.74
C PHE A 195 -13.38 -7.71 2.33
N ILE A 196 -13.30 -8.07 3.60
CA ILE A 196 -12.04 -8.36 4.30
C ILE A 196 -11.95 -9.87 4.47
N LEU A 197 -11.03 -10.51 3.74
CA LEU A 197 -10.74 -11.93 3.88
C LEU A 197 -9.46 -12.11 4.70
N GLU A 198 -9.33 -13.27 5.34
CA GLU A 198 -8.18 -13.61 6.16
C GLU A 198 -7.48 -14.85 5.59
N LYS A 199 -6.16 -14.92 5.74
CA LYS A 199 -5.35 -16.07 5.37
C LYS A 199 -5.87 -17.35 6.04
N GLY A 200 -5.95 -18.42 5.26
CA GLY A 200 -6.41 -19.72 5.74
C GLY A 200 -7.91 -19.96 5.62
N MET A 201 -8.70 -18.99 5.10
CA MET A 201 -10.07 -19.25 4.72
C MET A 201 -10.14 -20.36 3.66
N GLU A 202 -11.08 -21.28 3.79
CA GLU A 202 -11.30 -22.36 2.82
C GLU A 202 -11.63 -21.77 1.44
N GLY A 203 -11.05 -22.31 0.38
CA GLY A 203 -11.22 -21.82 -1.00
C GLY A 203 -10.39 -20.59 -1.34
N LEU A 204 -9.65 -19.99 -0.39
CA LEU A 204 -8.77 -18.84 -0.64
C LEU A 204 -7.33 -19.29 -0.90
N SER A 205 -6.76 -18.89 -2.04
CA SER A 205 -5.35 -19.08 -2.33
C SER A 205 -4.72 -17.84 -2.99
N ALA A 206 -3.41 -17.69 -2.85
CA ALA A 206 -2.67 -16.53 -3.36
C ALA A 206 -1.36 -16.95 -4.03
N PRO A 207 -1.40 -17.59 -5.21
CA PRO A 207 -0.21 -18.05 -5.92
C PRO A 207 0.65 -16.88 -6.37
N LYS A 208 1.98 -17.03 -6.21
CA LYS A 208 2.98 -16.04 -6.62
C LYS A 208 3.07 -15.93 -8.14
N ILE A 209 3.28 -14.73 -8.66
CA ILE A 209 3.66 -14.44 -10.03
C ILE A 209 5.17 -14.21 -10.07
N GLU A 210 5.87 -14.94 -10.92
CA GLU A 210 7.32 -14.87 -11.09
C GLU A 210 7.71 -14.32 -12.46
N GLY A 211 8.97 -13.93 -12.61
CA GLY A 211 9.51 -13.45 -13.89
C GLY A 211 9.19 -11.98 -14.20
N LYS A 212 8.85 -11.17 -13.21
CA LYS A 212 8.63 -9.74 -13.42
C LYS A 212 9.91 -9.03 -13.87
N LEU A 213 9.77 -8.05 -14.76
CA LEU A 213 10.89 -7.23 -15.23
C LEU A 213 11.24 -6.09 -14.28
N ALA A 214 10.24 -5.58 -13.53
CA ALA A 214 10.38 -4.46 -12.60
C ALA A 214 9.66 -4.75 -11.28
N LEU A 215 9.87 -3.91 -10.25
CA LEU A 215 9.28 -4.04 -8.92
C LEU A 215 9.53 -5.43 -8.29
N ARG A 216 10.69 -6.02 -8.57
CA ARG A 216 10.99 -7.41 -8.21
C ARG A 216 11.17 -7.61 -6.70
N ALA A 217 11.57 -6.56 -5.96
CA ALA A 217 11.63 -6.59 -4.50
C ALA A 217 10.25 -6.58 -3.81
N SER A 218 9.17 -6.34 -4.57
CA SER A 218 7.78 -6.45 -4.09
C SER A 218 7.16 -7.73 -4.61
N VAL A 219 6.96 -8.73 -3.74
CA VAL A 219 6.29 -9.97 -4.11
C VAL A 219 4.87 -9.67 -4.61
N THR A 220 4.52 -10.30 -5.71
CA THR A 220 3.23 -10.08 -6.40
C THR A 220 2.61 -11.43 -6.72
N GLY A 221 1.30 -11.53 -6.62
CA GLY A 221 0.60 -12.77 -6.90
C GLY A 221 -0.81 -12.54 -7.45
N GLN A 222 -1.58 -13.59 -7.37
CA GLN A 222 -3.01 -13.59 -7.61
C GLN A 222 -3.75 -13.67 -6.27
N ILE A 223 -5.06 -13.50 -6.30
CA ILE A 223 -5.99 -13.95 -5.26
C ILE A 223 -7.00 -14.81 -5.99
N VAL A 224 -7.10 -16.09 -5.65
CA VAL A 224 -8.08 -17.02 -6.22
C VAL A 224 -9.06 -17.39 -5.13
N MET A 225 -10.33 -17.26 -5.43
CA MET A 225 -11.45 -17.50 -4.52
C MET A 225 -12.39 -18.53 -5.16
N GLU A 226 -12.55 -19.66 -4.48
CA GLU A 226 -13.44 -20.76 -4.88
C GLU A 226 -14.48 -20.95 -3.77
N ASP A 227 -15.60 -20.24 -3.90
CA ASP A 227 -16.71 -20.24 -2.94
C ASP A 227 -16.29 -19.91 -1.49
N VAL A 228 -15.40 -18.95 -1.33
CA VAL A 228 -14.90 -18.50 -0.02
C VAL A 228 -16.06 -17.90 0.79
N TYR A 229 -16.41 -18.54 1.91
CA TYR A 229 -17.41 -17.97 2.82
C TYR A 229 -16.83 -16.77 3.57
N VAL A 230 -17.60 -15.68 3.57
CA VAL A 230 -17.28 -14.42 4.26
C VAL A 230 -18.50 -14.02 5.08
N ASP A 231 -18.34 -13.92 6.39
CA ASP A 231 -19.38 -13.45 7.29
C ASP A 231 -19.80 -12.01 6.97
N GLU A 232 -21.07 -11.66 7.19
CA GLU A 232 -21.59 -10.31 6.92
C GLU A 232 -20.77 -9.22 7.63
N SER A 233 -20.24 -9.50 8.83
CA SER A 233 -19.37 -8.58 9.59
C SER A 233 -18.03 -8.29 8.93
N GLN A 234 -17.63 -9.05 7.91
CA GLN A 234 -16.39 -8.85 7.16
C GLN A 234 -16.60 -8.01 5.88
N MET A 235 -17.84 -7.66 5.52
CA MET A 235 -18.12 -6.68 4.49
C MET A 235 -17.88 -5.27 5.01
N LEU A 236 -17.27 -4.39 4.20
CA LEU A 236 -17.13 -2.97 4.52
C LEU A 236 -18.50 -2.27 4.43
N PRO A 237 -19.10 -1.84 5.57
CA PRO A 237 -20.49 -1.42 5.59
C PRO A 237 -20.75 -0.04 4.99
N ASN A 238 -19.74 0.85 5.00
CA ASN A 238 -19.94 2.27 4.72
C ASN A 238 -19.58 2.65 3.27
N ILE A 239 -19.58 1.68 2.33
CA ILE A 239 -19.22 1.96 0.94
C ILE A 239 -19.90 1.04 -0.05
N GLU A 240 -20.22 1.60 -1.23
CA GLU A 240 -20.78 0.88 -2.36
C GLU A 240 -20.27 1.49 -3.68
N GLY A 241 -20.10 0.63 -4.70
CA GLY A 241 -19.70 1.03 -6.04
C GLY A 241 -18.20 1.34 -6.18
N LEU A 242 -17.82 1.86 -7.35
CA LEU A 242 -16.42 2.18 -7.69
C LEU A 242 -15.82 3.31 -6.84
N LYS A 243 -16.65 4.11 -6.16
CA LYS A 243 -16.15 5.17 -5.27
C LYS A 243 -15.24 4.60 -4.18
N GLY A 244 -15.52 3.39 -3.69
CA GLY A 244 -14.70 2.71 -2.68
C GLY A 244 -13.27 2.48 -3.17
N PRO A 245 -13.06 1.58 -4.13
CA PRO A 245 -11.71 1.29 -4.60
C PRO A 245 -11.00 2.50 -5.21
N PHE A 246 -11.71 3.42 -5.87
CA PHE A 246 -11.08 4.60 -6.46
C PHE A 246 -10.60 5.63 -5.43
N SER A 247 -11.28 5.78 -4.29
CA SER A 247 -10.77 6.62 -3.20
C SER A 247 -9.48 6.06 -2.62
N CYS A 248 -9.37 4.72 -2.48
CA CYS A 248 -8.13 4.05 -2.07
C CYS A 248 -7.01 4.31 -3.08
N LEU A 249 -7.29 4.15 -4.39
CA LEU A 249 -6.33 4.43 -5.44
C LEU A 249 -5.89 5.90 -5.47
N ASN A 250 -6.77 6.85 -5.14
CA ASN A 250 -6.38 8.27 -5.08
C ASN A 250 -5.35 8.52 -3.98
N ASN A 251 -5.50 7.88 -2.81
CA ASN A 251 -4.47 7.93 -1.76
C ASN A 251 -3.15 7.30 -2.20
N ALA A 252 -3.21 6.13 -2.86
CA ALA A 252 -2.03 5.46 -3.37
C ALA A 252 -1.29 6.27 -4.44
N ARG A 253 -2.03 6.94 -5.36
CA ARG A 253 -1.48 7.77 -6.44
C ARG A 253 -0.65 8.93 -5.93
N TYR A 254 -0.98 9.49 -4.78
CA TYR A 254 -0.17 10.53 -4.17
C TYR A 254 1.29 10.09 -3.98
N GLY A 255 1.52 8.90 -3.42
CA GLY A 255 2.86 8.35 -3.25
C GLY A 255 3.54 7.94 -4.57
N ILE A 256 2.78 7.50 -5.59
CA ILE A 256 3.33 7.07 -6.88
C ILE A 256 3.96 8.22 -7.67
N CYS A 257 3.43 9.44 -7.57
CA CYS A 257 4.02 10.60 -8.24
C CYS A 257 5.49 10.82 -7.85
N LEU A 258 5.90 10.38 -6.67
CA LEU A 258 7.26 10.50 -6.17
C LEU A 258 8.26 9.56 -6.86
N LEU A 259 7.80 8.53 -7.55
CA LEU A 259 8.63 7.67 -8.38
C LEU A 259 9.41 8.47 -9.43
N TYR A 260 8.75 9.44 -10.05
CA TYR A 260 9.38 10.29 -11.07
C TYR A 260 10.34 11.31 -10.48
N THR A 261 10.05 11.80 -9.28
CA THR A 261 10.81 12.90 -8.64
C THR A 261 11.92 12.39 -7.72
N SER A 262 11.98 11.09 -7.42
CA SER A 262 13.03 10.51 -6.59
C SER A 262 14.35 10.45 -7.31
N PRO A 263 15.47 10.82 -6.66
CA PRO A 263 16.80 10.73 -7.27
C PRO A 263 17.10 9.29 -7.68
N SER A 264 17.42 9.10 -8.96
CA SER A 264 17.83 7.80 -9.51
C SER A 264 19.35 7.70 -9.57
N PRO A 265 19.94 6.51 -9.39
CA PRO A 265 21.36 6.30 -9.69
C PRO A 265 21.76 6.76 -11.10
N ARG A 266 20.85 6.72 -12.06
CA ARG A 266 21.00 7.25 -13.40
C ARG A 266 21.30 8.75 -13.42
N ASP A 267 20.71 9.51 -12.49
CA ASP A 267 20.84 10.97 -12.44
C ASP A 267 22.19 11.41 -11.82
N ARG A 268 22.95 10.48 -11.24
CA ARG A 268 24.27 10.73 -10.66
C ARG A 268 25.41 10.71 -11.70
N VAL A 269 25.11 10.32 -12.93
CA VAL A 269 26.12 10.18 -14.02
C VAL A 269 26.21 11.46 -14.84
N LEU A 270 25.39 12.43 -14.57
CA LEU A 270 25.43 13.78 -15.15
C LEU A 270 26.01 14.76 -14.15
#